data_17b4e48a45dc0671d5f70f5723e26263
#
_entry.id   17b4e48a45dc0671d5f70f5723e26263
#
_cell.length_a   1.000
_cell.length_b   1.000
_cell.length_c   1.000
_cell.angle_alpha   90.00
_cell.angle_beta   90.00
_cell.angle_gamma   90.00
#
_symmetry.space_group_name_H-M   'P 1'
#
loop_
_entity.id
_entity.type
_entity.pdbx_description
1 polymer ?
#
loop_
_entity_poly.entity_id
_entity_poly.type
_entity_poly.pdbx_seq_one_letter_code
_entity_poly.pdbx_strand_id
1 'polypeptide(L)'
;MNAEPSSRERILRAGVALMSQRGLSGVTLGVLADKLNMSKSGLFAHFRSKEAVQIELLNHMSEFAAERVLRPSLAAAEGLPRLQALVRNWFGWAQRAGLPGGCPVAAGLFEFDDVEGALRNKILEMESSFRTLLMQVVRRAVELRHLRGDLDVEQFVWELCGIYLSHHAAHRFLRSADADQRAQIAFEALLARALPPRGQGASAIEQRRTKRKSKAGEDRR
;
A
#
# COMPACT_ATOMS: atom_id res chain seq x y z
N MET A 1 -24.72 18.37 3.02
CA MET A 1 -25.28 17.64 4.18
C MET A 1 -24.75 16.21 4.09
N ASN A 2 -23.78 15.84 4.96
CA ASN A 2 -23.33 14.46 5.02
C ASN A 2 -24.42 13.65 5.75
N ALA A 3 -25.02 12.68 5.06
CA ALA A 3 -25.94 11.75 5.69
C ALA A 3 -25.27 11.05 6.88
N GLU A 4 -26.00 10.85 7.99
CA GLU A 4 -25.46 10.06 9.11
C GLU A 4 -25.11 8.65 8.63
N PRO A 5 -23.93 8.12 9.07
CA PRO A 5 -23.50 6.79 8.65
C PRO A 5 -24.51 5.72 9.11
N SER A 6 -24.82 4.80 8.22
CA SER A 6 -25.70 3.68 8.53
C SER A 6 -25.17 2.86 9.72
N SER A 7 -26.05 2.11 10.41
CA SER A 7 -25.63 1.22 11.50
C SER A 7 -24.54 0.24 11.06
N ARG A 8 -24.63 -0.29 9.84
CA ARG A 8 -23.63 -1.18 9.26
C ARG A 8 -22.27 -0.48 9.07
N GLU A 9 -22.28 0.74 8.57
CA GLU A 9 -21.05 1.53 8.39
C GLU A 9 -20.39 1.88 9.73
N ARG A 10 -21.17 2.24 10.75
CA ARG A 10 -20.67 2.45 12.12
C ARG A 10 -19.99 1.19 12.67
N ILE A 11 -20.58 0.01 12.45
CA ILE A 11 -20.02 -1.28 12.87
C ILE A 11 -18.69 -1.53 12.14
N LEU A 12 -18.63 -1.33 10.83
CA LEU A 12 -17.42 -1.56 10.03
C LEU A 12 -16.30 -0.62 10.44
N ARG A 13 -16.57 0.67 10.62
CA ARG A 13 -15.56 1.65 11.09
C ARG A 13 -15.00 1.29 12.49
N ALA A 14 -15.89 0.96 13.43
CA ALA A 14 -15.47 0.54 14.77
C ALA A 14 -14.69 -0.78 14.74
N GLY A 15 -15.08 -1.71 13.87
CA GLY A 15 -14.41 -2.98 13.67
C GLY A 15 -13.00 -2.82 13.07
N VAL A 16 -12.82 -1.97 12.06
CA VAL A 16 -11.49 -1.67 11.49
C VAL A 16 -10.56 -1.04 12.54
N ALA A 17 -11.05 -0.10 13.35
CA ALA A 17 -10.28 0.48 14.44
C ALA A 17 -9.87 -0.59 15.48
N LEU A 18 -10.79 -1.50 15.82
CA LEU A 18 -10.52 -2.60 16.74
C LEU A 18 -9.51 -3.59 16.15
N MET A 19 -9.68 -3.98 14.89
CA MET A 19 -8.78 -4.86 14.15
C MET A 19 -7.36 -4.29 14.09
N SER A 20 -7.21 -2.97 13.91
CA SER A 20 -5.89 -2.33 13.89
C SER A 20 -5.15 -2.41 15.22
N GLN A 21 -5.86 -2.53 16.34
CA GLN A 21 -5.28 -2.61 17.69
C GLN A 21 -5.03 -4.05 18.16
N ARG A 22 -6.00 -4.95 17.88
CA ARG A 22 -6.08 -6.28 18.49
C ARG A 22 -5.84 -7.43 17.51
N GLY A 23 -5.54 -7.11 16.25
CA GLY A 23 -5.51 -8.10 15.20
C GLY A 23 -6.92 -8.55 14.79
N LEU A 24 -6.98 -9.38 13.78
CA LEU A 24 -8.23 -9.87 13.21
C LEU A 24 -8.92 -10.90 14.13
N SER A 25 -8.15 -11.78 14.77
CA SER A 25 -8.65 -12.76 15.75
C SER A 25 -9.27 -12.11 16.98
N GLY A 26 -8.77 -10.94 17.37
CA GLY A 26 -9.28 -10.15 18.48
C GLY A 26 -10.63 -9.48 18.20
N VAL A 27 -11.11 -9.51 16.95
CA VAL A 27 -12.44 -9.00 16.60
C VAL A 27 -13.47 -10.11 16.71
N THR A 28 -14.33 -10.03 17.71
CA THR A 28 -15.48 -10.93 17.91
C THR A 28 -16.77 -10.12 17.91
N LEU A 29 -17.89 -10.79 17.64
CA LEU A 29 -19.22 -10.15 17.72
C LEU A 29 -19.51 -9.58 19.12
N GLY A 30 -19.05 -10.26 20.18
CA GLY A 30 -19.20 -9.77 21.55
C GLY A 30 -18.41 -8.46 21.78
N VAL A 31 -17.13 -8.44 21.42
CA VAL A 31 -16.27 -7.25 21.57
C VAL A 31 -16.77 -6.07 20.73
N LEU A 32 -17.32 -6.33 19.53
CA LEU A 32 -17.94 -5.28 18.71
C LEU A 32 -19.25 -4.77 19.33
N ALA A 33 -20.08 -5.67 19.85
CA ALA A 33 -21.34 -5.33 20.53
C ALA A 33 -21.07 -4.41 21.73
N ASP A 34 -20.13 -4.81 22.58
CA ASP A 34 -19.73 -4.03 23.77
C ASP A 34 -19.21 -2.66 23.38
N LYS A 35 -18.32 -2.59 22.35
CA LYS A 35 -17.73 -1.33 21.88
C LYS A 35 -18.76 -0.35 21.33
N LEU A 36 -19.85 -0.88 20.75
CA LEU A 36 -20.88 -0.09 20.07
C LEU A 36 -22.12 0.14 20.93
N ASN A 37 -22.18 -0.40 22.16
CA ASN A 37 -23.37 -0.45 23.00
C ASN A 37 -24.58 -1.06 22.28
N MET A 38 -24.34 -2.12 21.51
CA MET A 38 -25.36 -2.87 20.77
C MET A 38 -25.61 -4.22 21.43
N SER A 39 -26.81 -4.77 21.24
CA SER A 39 -27.05 -6.16 21.60
C SER A 39 -26.34 -7.11 20.63
N LYS A 40 -25.90 -8.28 21.12
CA LYS A 40 -25.35 -9.32 20.23
C LYS A 40 -26.31 -9.72 19.12
N SER A 41 -27.61 -9.82 19.43
CA SER A 41 -28.65 -10.10 18.43
C SER A 41 -28.74 -9.01 17.34
N GLY A 42 -28.61 -7.75 17.71
CA GLY A 42 -28.56 -6.63 16.75
C GLY A 42 -27.37 -6.73 15.80
N LEU A 43 -26.20 -7.17 16.30
CA LEU A 43 -25.03 -7.43 15.45
C LEU A 43 -25.22 -8.67 14.56
N PHE A 44 -25.82 -9.76 15.06
CA PHE A 44 -26.14 -10.94 14.26
C PHE A 44 -27.14 -10.64 13.13
N ALA A 45 -27.98 -9.65 13.26
CA ALA A 45 -28.85 -9.20 12.17
C ALA A 45 -28.07 -8.62 10.97
N HIS A 46 -26.87 -8.11 11.22
CA HIS A 46 -25.99 -7.57 10.18
C HIS A 46 -25.00 -8.60 9.64
N PHE A 47 -24.53 -9.57 10.48
CA PHE A 47 -23.46 -10.51 10.13
C PHE A 47 -23.79 -11.91 10.65
N ARG A 48 -23.76 -12.90 9.76
CA ARG A 48 -24.18 -14.28 10.06
C ARG A 48 -23.19 -15.06 10.94
N SER A 49 -21.90 -14.67 10.95
CA SER A 49 -20.84 -15.36 11.70
C SER A 49 -19.68 -14.41 12.03
N LYS A 50 -18.80 -14.85 12.94
CA LYS A 50 -17.54 -14.16 13.23
C LYS A 50 -16.69 -13.99 11.96
N GLU A 51 -16.52 -15.05 11.17
CA GLU A 51 -15.74 -15.03 9.94
C GLU A 51 -16.33 -14.05 8.92
N ALA A 52 -17.65 -14.05 8.75
CA ALA A 52 -18.32 -13.13 7.82
C ALA A 52 -18.04 -11.66 8.16
N VAL A 53 -18.13 -11.28 9.44
CA VAL A 53 -17.82 -9.91 9.84
C VAL A 53 -16.33 -9.59 9.61
N GLN A 54 -15.43 -10.53 9.90
CA GLN A 54 -14.00 -10.32 9.73
C GLN A 54 -13.61 -10.12 8.24
N ILE A 55 -14.22 -10.89 7.33
CA ILE A 55 -14.03 -10.71 5.88
C ILE A 55 -14.58 -9.35 5.42
N GLU A 56 -15.75 -8.93 5.90
CA GLU A 56 -16.30 -7.62 5.56
C GLU A 56 -15.44 -6.48 6.13
N LEU A 57 -14.87 -6.64 7.30
CA LEU A 57 -13.90 -5.67 7.84
C LEU A 57 -12.65 -5.56 6.98
N LEU A 58 -12.13 -6.66 6.45
CA LEU A 58 -11.01 -6.65 5.51
C LEU A 58 -11.39 -5.93 4.21
N ASN A 59 -12.58 -6.18 3.66
CA ASN A 59 -13.06 -5.47 2.47
C ASN A 59 -13.18 -3.97 2.72
N HIS A 60 -13.84 -3.57 3.80
CA HIS A 60 -13.99 -2.16 4.18
C HIS A 60 -12.64 -1.47 4.43
N MET A 61 -11.71 -2.19 5.06
CA MET A 61 -10.34 -1.70 5.26
C MET A 61 -9.59 -1.53 3.93
N SER A 62 -9.79 -2.43 2.96
CA SER A 62 -9.21 -2.31 1.62
C SER A 62 -9.66 -1.03 0.92
N GLU A 63 -10.97 -0.73 0.94
CA GLU A 63 -11.53 0.50 0.40
C GLU A 63 -10.96 1.73 1.10
N PHE A 64 -10.91 1.69 2.43
CA PHE A 64 -10.36 2.77 3.25
C PHE A 64 -8.87 3.03 2.97
N ALA A 65 -8.06 1.96 2.81
CA ALA A 65 -6.66 2.07 2.43
C ALA A 65 -6.50 2.60 0.99
N ALA A 66 -7.33 2.16 0.06
CA ALA A 66 -7.32 2.65 -1.31
C ALA A 66 -7.57 4.16 -1.39
N GLU A 67 -8.49 4.69 -0.60
CA GLU A 67 -8.78 6.12 -0.52
C GLU A 67 -7.61 6.94 0.07
N ARG A 68 -6.85 6.37 1.00
CA ARG A 68 -5.77 7.07 1.70
C ARG A 68 -4.41 6.90 1.05
N VAL A 69 -4.19 5.79 0.35
CA VAL A 69 -2.91 5.43 -0.26
C VAL A 69 -2.96 5.54 -1.79
N LEU A 70 -3.91 4.84 -2.43
CA LEU A 70 -3.92 4.73 -3.90
C LEU A 70 -4.42 5.99 -4.58
N ARG A 71 -5.62 6.46 -4.25
CA ARG A 71 -6.24 7.60 -4.93
C ARG A 71 -5.36 8.85 -4.95
N PRO A 72 -4.77 9.30 -3.82
CA PRO A 72 -3.87 10.45 -3.85
C PRO A 72 -2.59 10.18 -4.63
N SER A 73 -2.14 8.93 -4.72
CA SER A 73 -0.94 8.58 -5.50
C SER A 73 -1.19 8.61 -7.01
N LEU A 74 -2.41 8.33 -7.46
CA LEU A 74 -2.81 8.39 -8.86
C LEU A 74 -2.82 9.82 -9.42
N ALA A 75 -2.89 10.85 -8.58
CA ALA A 75 -2.77 12.24 -8.99
C ALA A 75 -1.36 12.61 -9.46
N ALA A 76 -0.33 11.86 -9.06
CA ALA A 76 1.04 12.05 -9.53
C ALA A 76 1.21 11.51 -10.96
N ALA A 77 2.13 12.12 -11.72
CA ALA A 77 2.50 11.66 -13.06
C ALA A 77 2.99 10.20 -13.01
N GLU A 78 2.73 9.45 -14.08
CA GLU A 78 3.15 8.05 -14.19
C GLU A 78 4.67 7.86 -14.05
N GLY A 79 5.06 6.66 -13.67
CA GLY A 79 6.45 6.27 -13.47
C GLY A 79 6.96 6.64 -12.10
N LEU A 80 8.18 7.15 -12.01
CA LEU A 80 8.85 7.45 -10.74
C LEU A 80 8.08 8.42 -9.82
N PRO A 81 7.47 9.51 -10.31
CA PRO A 81 6.68 10.38 -9.44
C PRO A 81 5.53 9.65 -8.75
N ARG A 82 4.81 8.76 -9.48
CA ARG A 82 3.73 7.96 -8.91
C ARG A 82 4.23 6.92 -7.91
N LEU A 83 5.35 6.26 -8.21
CA LEU A 83 5.99 5.33 -7.27
C LEU A 83 6.36 6.03 -5.95
N GLN A 84 7.00 7.19 -6.03
CA GLN A 84 7.37 7.98 -4.86
C GLN A 84 6.15 8.46 -4.07
N ALA A 85 5.09 8.89 -4.77
CA ALA A 85 3.83 9.28 -4.13
C ALA A 85 3.17 8.10 -3.42
N LEU A 86 3.16 6.91 -4.06
CA LEU A 86 2.59 5.70 -3.50
C LEU A 86 3.33 5.28 -2.22
N VAL A 87 4.65 5.23 -2.24
CA VAL A 87 5.47 4.88 -1.06
C VAL A 87 5.26 5.89 0.08
N ARG A 88 5.28 7.19 -0.21
CA ARG A 88 5.04 8.26 0.77
C ARG A 88 3.64 8.15 1.40
N ASN A 89 2.62 7.81 0.61
CA ASN A 89 1.26 7.64 1.13
C ASN A 89 1.09 6.31 1.87
N TRP A 90 1.86 5.28 1.52
CA TRP A 90 1.76 3.95 2.10
C TRP A 90 2.50 3.83 3.44
N PHE A 91 3.76 4.27 3.56
CA PHE A 91 4.49 4.20 4.82
C PHE A 91 3.79 5.06 5.88
N GLY A 92 3.48 4.47 7.05
CA GLY A 92 2.75 5.16 8.13
C GLY A 92 1.28 5.51 7.82
N TRP A 93 0.68 4.95 6.77
CA TRP A 93 -0.67 5.29 6.33
C TRP A 93 -1.74 5.09 7.42
N ALA A 94 -1.65 3.99 8.17
CA ALA A 94 -2.65 3.64 9.19
C ALA A 94 -2.74 4.73 10.28
N GLN A 95 -1.59 5.23 10.74
CA GLN A 95 -1.53 6.31 11.72
C GLN A 95 -2.07 7.63 11.14
N ARG A 96 -1.64 8.00 9.92
CA ARG A 96 -2.16 9.20 9.27
C ARG A 96 -3.65 9.13 8.97
N ALA A 97 -4.18 7.94 8.79
CA ALA A 97 -5.61 7.69 8.62
C ALA A 97 -6.40 7.68 9.95
N GLY A 98 -5.73 7.93 11.10
CA GLY A 98 -6.35 7.95 12.42
C GLY A 98 -6.67 6.56 12.98
N LEU A 99 -6.09 5.49 12.44
CA LEU A 99 -6.24 4.17 13.05
C LEU A 99 -5.45 4.13 14.37
N PRO A 100 -6.05 3.65 15.46
CA PRO A 100 -5.39 3.59 16.78
C PRO A 100 -4.30 2.53 16.86
N GLY A 101 -4.25 1.65 15.85
CA GLY A 101 -3.27 0.58 15.69
C GLY A 101 -2.49 0.66 14.39
N GLY A 102 -1.90 -0.46 13.96
CA GLY A 102 -1.16 -0.59 12.71
C GLY A 102 -2.04 -0.99 11.53
N CYS A 103 -1.39 -1.30 10.39
CA CYS A 103 -2.05 -1.88 9.23
C CYS A 103 -2.53 -3.30 9.55
N PRO A 104 -3.84 -3.58 9.47
CA PRO A 104 -4.35 -4.91 9.79
C PRO A 104 -3.88 -6.00 8.83
N VAL A 105 -3.65 -5.67 7.55
CA VAL A 105 -3.12 -6.64 6.58
C VAL A 105 -1.70 -7.04 6.91
N ALA A 106 -0.83 -6.07 7.22
CA ALA A 106 0.55 -6.37 7.61
C ALA A 106 0.62 -7.22 8.90
N ALA A 107 -0.26 -6.95 9.88
CA ALA A 107 -0.39 -7.79 11.06
C ALA A 107 -0.94 -9.18 10.72
N GLY A 108 -1.92 -9.25 9.84
CA GLY A 108 -2.58 -10.49 9.42
C GLY A 108 -1.64 -11.47 8.70
N LEU A 109 -0.58 -11.00 8.03
CA LEU A 109 0.42 -11.87 7.42
C LEU A 109 1.09 -12.80 8.43
N PHE A 110 1.31 -12.32 9.66
CA PHE A 110 1.93 -13.10 10.74
C PHE A 110 0.90 -13.76 11.66
N GLU A 111 -0.31 -13.22 11.73
CA GLU A 111 -1.40 -13.79 12.54
C GLU A 111 -1.99 -15.04 11.89
N PHE A 112 -1.90 -15.17 10.56
CA PHE A 112 -2.51 -16.23 9.77
C PHE A 112 -1.50 -17.00 8.91
N ASP A 113 -0.21 -16.96 9.22
CA ASP A 113 0.84 -17.65 8.44
C ASP A 113 0.65 -19.18 8.46
N ASP A 114 0.31 -19.75 9.62
CA ASP A 114 0.10 -21.19 9.82
C ASP A 114 -1.40 -21.60 9.89
N VAL A 115 -2.33 -20.69 9.53
CA VAL A 115 -3.78 -20.94 9.62
C VAL A 115 -4.41 -21.05 8.24
N GLU A 116 -5.00 -22.18 7.91
CA GLU A 116 -5.77 -22.34 6.67
C GLU A 116 -7.21 -21.81 6.83
N GLY A 117 -7.80 -21.33 5.72
CA GLY A 117 -9.19 -20.88 5.69
C GLY A 117 -9.43 -19.56 4.96
N ALA A 118 -10.70 -19.11 5.01
CA ALA A 118 -11.14 -17.97 4.22
C ALA A 118 -10.45 -16.66 4.58
N LEU A 119 -10.11 -16.46 5.86
CA LEU A 119 -9.41 -15.24 6.30
C LEU A 119 -7.98 -15.16 5.75
N ARG A 120 -7.22 -16.24 5.85
CA ARG A 120 -5.88 -16.34 5.25
C ARG A 120 -5.93 -16.09 3.75
N ASN A 121 -6.88 -16.75 3.06
CA ASN A 121 -7.06 -16.59 1.63
C ASN A 121 -7.39 -15.14 1.26
N LYS A 122 -8.22 -14.46 2.06
CA LYS A 122 -8.55 -13.05 1.84
C LYS A 122 -7.34 -12.13 2.05
N ILE A 123 -6.54 -12.36 3.07
CA ILE A 123 -5.30 -11.59 3.32
C ILE A 123 -4.31 -11.83 2.17
N LEU A 124 -4.14 -13.08 1.72
CA LEU A 124 -3.30 -13.43 0.59
C LEU A 124 -3.74 -12.74 -0.71
N GLU A 125 -5.06 -12.73 -0.99
CA GLU A 125 -5.65 -12.01 -2.13
C GLU A 125 -5.30 -10.51 -2.09
N MET A 126 -5.48 -9.87 -0.93
CA MET A 126 -5.20 -8.45 -0.74
C MET A 126 -3.72 -8.12 -0.92
N GLU A 127 -2.84 -8.90 -0.32
CA GLU A 127 -1.39 -8.74 -0.43
C GLU A 127 -0.90 -8.97 -1.86
N SER A 128 -1.37 -10.03 -2.52
CA SER A 128 -1.01 -10.35 -3.91
C SER A 128 -1.48 -9.26 -4.88
N SER A 129 -2.70 -8.75 -4.68
CA SER A 129 -3.25 -7.65 -5.48
C SER A 129 -2.43 -6.37 -5.33
N PHE A 130 -2.02 -6.05 -4.10
CA PHE A 130 -1.20 -4.86 -3.84
C PHE A 130 0.22 -5.00 -4.41
N ARG A 131 0.86 -6.17 -4.29
CA ARG A 131 2.16 -6.45 -4.95
C ARG A 131 2.07 -6.34 -6.45
N THR A 132 1.01 -6.86 -7.06
CA THR A 132 0.75 -6.74 -8.49
C THR A 132 0.65 -5.27 -8.92
N LEU A 133 -0.07 -4.45 -8.16
CA LEU A 133 -0.14 -3.00 -8.38
C LEU A 133 1.25 -2.34 -8.30
N LEU A 134 2.04 -2.65 -7.26
CA LEU A 134 3.41 -2.13 -7.12
C LEU A 134 4.27 -2.50 -8.34
N MET A 135 4.22 -3.77 -8.78
CA MET A 135 4.95 -4.21 -9.98
C MET A 135 4.53 -3.43 -11.23
N GLN A 136 3.24 -3.17 -11.42
CA GLN A 136 2.74 -2.37 -12.54
C GLN A 136 3.29 -0.94 -12.50
N VAL A 137 3.29 -0.29 -11.33
CA VAL A 137 3.83 1.08 -11.15
C VAL A 137 5.33 1.11 -11.42
N VAL A 138 6.09 0.11 -10.96
CA VAL A 138 7.53 0.00 -11.20
C VAL A 138 7.83 -0.29 -12.67
N ARG A 139 7.13 -1.24 -13.31
CA ARG A 139 7.26 -1.51 -14.77
C ARG A 139 7.01 -0.25 -15.59
N ARG A 140 5.99 0.52 -15.23
CA ARG A 140 5.70 1.78 -15.91
C ARG A 140 6.84 2.80 -15.76
N ALA A 141 7.51 2.84 -14.60
CA ALA A 141 8.69 3.68 -14.40
C ALA A 141 9.89 3.21 -15.24
N VAL A 142 10.05 1.90 -15.46
CA VAL A 142 11.07 1.35 -16.37
C VAL A 142 10.76 1.69 -17.82
N GLU A 143 9.52 1.51 -18.28
CA GLU A 143 9.08 1.86 -19.65
C GLU A 143 9.31 3.34 -19.96
N LEU A 144 9.06 4.22 -19.00
CA LEU A 144 9.29 5.65 -19.12
C LEU A 144 10.77 6.05 -18.95
N ARG A 145 11.67 5.08 -18.74
CA ARG A 145 13.10 5.28 -18.51
C ARG A 145 13.41 6.15 -17.27
N HIS A 146 12.52 6.19 -16.33
CA HIS A 146 12.75 6.75 -15.02
C HIS A 146 13.58 5.82 -14.13
N LEU A 147 13.49 4.52 -14.39
CA LEU A 147 14.31 3.47 -13.78
C LEU A 147 15.09 2.74 -14.88
N ARG A 148 16.18 2.05 -14.50
CA ARG A 148 17.03 1.32 -15.45
C ARG A 148 16.25 0.20 -16.13
N GLY A 149 16.56 -0.05 -17.40
CA GLY A 149 15.80 -0.98 -18.26
C GLY A 149 15.98 -2.47 -17.91
N ASP A 150 17.05 -2.81 -17.20
CA ASP A 150 17.40 -4.16 -16.74
C ASP A 150 17.03 -4.39 -15.25
N LEU A 151 16.14 -3.56 -14.70
CA LEU A 151 15.70 -3.69 -13.33
C LEU A 151 14.89 -4.98 -13.14
N ASP A 152 15.30 -5.82 -12.19
CA ASP A 152 14.45 -6.89 -11.68
C ASP A 152 13.30 -6.29 -10.84
N VAL A 153 12.14 -6.20 -11.48
CA VAL A 153 10.94 -5.58 -10.89
C VAL A 153 10.41 -6.38 -9.70
N GLU A 154 10.50 -7.71 -9.78
CA GLU A 154 10.00 -8.59 -8.71
C GLU A 154 10.87 -8.47 -7.48
N GLN A 155 12.19 -8.48 -7.65
CA GLN A 155 13.13 -8.25 -6.56
C GLN A 155 12.99 -6.85 -5.95
N PHE A 156 12.80 -5.81 -6.77
CA PHE A 156 12.58 -4.45 -6.27
C PHE A 156 11.33 -4.38 -5.39
N VAL A 157 10.21 -4.96 -5.84
CA VAL A 157 8.96 -4.97 -5.07
C VAL A 157 9.08 -5.82 -3.81
N TRP A 158 9.81 -6.94 -3.87
CA TRP A 158 10.10 -7.77 -2.69
C TRP A 158 10.84 -6.97 -1.62
N GLU A 159 11.91 -6.27 -1.99
CA GLU A 159 12.68 -5.41 -1.07
C GLU A 159 11.81 -4.27 -0.52
N LEU A 160 11.01 -3.62 -1.37
CA LEU A 160 10.11 -2.54 -0.96
C LEU A 160 9.08 -3.01 0.08
N CYS A 161 8.48 -4.18 -0.13
CA CYS A 161 7.58 -4.79 0.85
C CYS A 161 8.32 -5.16 2.15
N GLY A 162 9.56 -5.64 2.06
CA GLY A 162 10.42 -5.89 3.22
C GLY A 162 10.68 -4.62 4.05
N ILE A 163 10.95 -3.49 3.40
CA ILE A 163 11.09 -2.18 4.07
C ILE A 163 9.79 -1.81 4.79
N TYR A 164 8.64 -2.00 4.14
CA TYR A 164 7.33 -1.71 4.77
C TYR A 164 7.06 -2.59 6.00
N LEU A 165 7.34 -3.90 5.93
CA LEU A 165 7.16 -4.80 7.07
C LEU A 165 8.11 -4.46 8.22
N SER A 166 9.36 -4.13 7.93
CA SER A 166 10.32 -3.64 8.91
C SER A 166 9.86 -2.34 9.56
N HIS A 167 9.36 -1.38 8.75
CA HIS A 167 8.76 -0.15 9.25
C HIS A 167 7.57 -0.43 10.17
N HIS A 168 6.66 -1.32 9.75
CA HIS A 168 5.51 -1.72 10.56
C HIS A 168 5.93 -2.29 11.92
N ALA A 169 6.88 -3.21 11.94
CA ALA A 169 7.41 -3.80 13.17
C ALA A 169 8.11 -2.76 14.05
N ALA A 170 8.95 -1.90 13.47
CA ALA A 170 9.65 -0.84 14.18
C ALA A 170 8.68 0.13 14.83
N HIS A 171 7.65 0.56 14.11
CA HIS A 171 6.66 1.51 14.60
C HIS A 171 5.72 0.90 15.65
N ARG A 172 5.23 -0.33 15.41
CA ARG A 172 4.18 -0.94 16.24
C ARG A 172 4.71 -1.72 17.43
N PHE A 173 5.72 -2.53 17.23
CA PHE A 173 6.24 -3.42 18.26
C PHE A 173 7.41 -2.78 19.02
N LEU A 174 8.42 -2.28 18.29
CA LEU A 174 9.61 -1.68 18.88
C LEU A 174 9.36 -0.25 19.38
N ARG A 175 8.31 0.44 18.89
CA ARG A 175 7.98 1.84 19.21
C ARG A 175 9.16 2.78 18.97
N SER A 176 9.89 2.54 17.89
CA SER A 176 11.07 3.29 17.51
C SER A 176 10.67 4.68 17.01
N ALA A 177 11.24 5.72 17.59
CA ALA A 177 10.93 7.10 17.23
C ALA A 177 11.44 7.47 15.83
N ASP A 178 12.45 6.76 15.31
CA ASP A 178 13.09 6.98 14.02
C ASP A 178 12.60 6.01 12.92
N ALA A 179 11.52 5.25 13.17
CA ALA A 179 11.02 4.25 12.22
C ALA A 179 10.73 4.85 10.82
N ASP A 180 10.08 6.01 10.75
CA ASP A 180 9.76 6.69 9.49
C ASP A 180 11.03 7.11 8.75
N GLN A 181 11.99 7.69 9.47
CA GLN A 181 13.27 8.12 8.89
C GLN A 181 14.06 6.93 8.34
N ARG A 182 14.14 5.81 9.07
CA ARG A 182 14.84 4.61 8.61
C ARG A 182 14.19 4.00 7.38
N ALA A 183 12.86 3.94 7.34
CA ALA A 183 12.14 3.44 6.19
C ALA A 183 12.36 4.32 4.95
N GLN A 184 12.38 5.65 5.13
CA GLN A 184 12.68 6.59 4.05
C GLN A 184 14.11 6.42 3.52
N ILE A 185 15.12 6.33 4.39
CA ILE A 185 16.52 6.08 4.01
C ILE A 185 16.65 4.75 3.24
N ALA A 186 15.99 3.69 3.72
CA ALA A 186 16.02 2.39 3.07
C ALA A 186 15.37 2.43 1.67
N PHE A 187 14.25 3.12 1.52
CA PHE A 187 13.60 3.32 0.22
C PHE A 187 14.47 4.14 -0.73
N GLU A 188 15.08 5.22 -0.27
CA GLU A 188 15.99 6.03 -1.08
C GLU A 188 17.22 5.23 -1.57
N ALA A 189 17.77 4.37 -0.70
CA ALA A 189 18.85 3.48 -1.07
C ALA A 189 18.43 2.42 -2.11
N LEU A 190 17.23 1.85 -1.96
CA LEU A 190 16.63 0.93 -2.93
C LEU A 190 16.44 1.65 -4.28
N LEU A 191 15.86 2.84 -4.25
CA LEU A 191 15.61 3.64 -5.44
C LEU A 191 16.91 4.04 -6.14
N ALA A 192 17.95 4.46 -5.39
CA ALA A 192 19.25 4.86 -5.96
C ALA A 192 19.88 3.72 -6.79
N ARG A 193 19.73 2.46 -6.37
CA ARG A 193 20.20 1.28 -7.13
C ARG A 193 19.37 1.01 -8.40
N ALA A 194 18.14 1.51 -8.44
CA ALA A 194 17.22 1.32 -9.56
C ALA A 194 17.28 2.47 -10.60
N LEU A 195 17.94 3.58 -10.29
CA LEU A 195 18.07 4.70 -11.24
C LEU A 195 18.97 4.32 -12.42
N PRO A 196 18.76 4.93 -13.62
CA PRO A 196 19.65 4.75 -14.75
C PRO A 196 21.06 5.24 -14.41
N PRO A 197 22.14 4.64 -14.97
CA PRO A 197 23.49 5.15 -14.82
C PRO A 197 23.58 6.62 -15.27
N ARG A 198 24.25 7.44 -14.49
CA ARG A 198 24.50 8.85 -14.86
C ARG A 198 25.28 8.91 -16.16
N GLY A 199 24.65 9.35 -17.27
CA GLY A 199 25.33 9.51 -18.57
C GLY A 199 24.54 9.01 -19.78
N GLN A 200 23.55 8.13 -19.65
CA GLN A 200 22.82 7.62 -20.82
C GLN A 200 21.65 8.52 -21.28
N GLY A 201 21.12 9.38 -20.43
CA GLY A 201 20.01 10.29 -20.78
C GLY A 201 20.44 11.52 -21.58
N ALA A 202 21.65 12.03 -21.38
CA ALA A 202 22.15 13.21 -22.09
C ALA A 202 22.58 12.88 -23.54
N SER A 203 23.18 11.70 -23.75
CA SER A 203 23.68 11.26 -25.07
C SER A 203 22.56 11.02 -26.09
N ALA A 204 21.40 10.48 -25.67
CA ALA A 204 20.29 10.21 -26.59
C ALA A 204 19.56 11.48 -27.08
N ILE A 205 19.50 12.51 -26.24
CA ILE A 205 18.93 13.81 -26.64
C ILE A 205 19.89 14.58 -27.55
N GLU A 206 21.19 14.54 -27.27
CA GLU A 206 22.24 15.14 -28.09
C GLU A 206 22.34 14.47 -29.47
N GLN A 207 22.29 13.15 -29.53
CA GLN A 207 22.30 12.39 -30.82
C GLN A 207 21.04 12.64 -31.66
N ARG A 208 19.87 12.84 -31.05
CA ARG A 208 18.66 13.23 -31.79
C ARG A 208 18.73 14.67 -32.31
N ARG A 209 19.39 15.56 -31.56
CA ARG A 209 19.57 16.96 -31.95
C ARG A 209 20.58 17.11 -33.08
N THR A 210 21.66 16.32 -33.09
CA THR A 210 22.67 16.29 -34.17
C THR A 210 22.10 15.63 -35.43
N LYS A 211 21.35 14.50 -35.35
CA LYS A 211 20.68 13.90 -36.52
C LYS A 211 19.63 14.80 -37.18
N ARG A 212 18.93 15.61 -36.38
CA ARG A 212 17.94 16.58 -36.90
C ARG A 212 18.62 17.78 -37.60
N LYS A 213 19.80 18.20 -37.13
CA LYS A 213 20.57 19.28 -37.77
C LYS A 213 21.26 18.83 -39.08
N SER A 214 21.71 17.56 -39.17
CA SER A 214 22.34 17.07 -40.41
C SER A 214 21.27 16.86 -41.52
N LYS A 215 20.09 16.40 -41.17
CA LYS A 215 19.00 16.22 -42.15
C LYS A 215 18.37 17.51 -42.67
N ALA A 216 18.43 18.59 -41.85
CA ALA A 216 18.00 19.92 -42.26
C ALA A 216 19.04 20.68 -43.12
N GLY A 217 20.28 20.20 -43.15
CA GLY A 217 21.36 20.75 -44.00
C GLY A 217 21.46 20.12 -45.39
N GLU A 218 20.93 18.87 -45.58
CA GLU A 218 20.89 18.17 -46.85
C GLU A 218 19.71 18.61 -47.74
N ASP A 219 18.60 19.06 -47.15
CA ASP A 219 17.43 19.56 -47.94
C ASP A 219 17.60 21.02 -48.45
N ARG A 220 18.73 21.64 -48.25
CA ARG A 220 19.03 23.01 -48.72
C ARG A 220 20.17 23.09 -49.75
N ARG A 221 20.52 22.00 -50.36
CA ARG A 221 21.40 21.96 -51.55
C ARG A 221 20.67 21.28 -52.70
#